data_a6c658ce49793d10a14b1d9ffe16611e
#
_entry.id   a6c658ce49793d10a14b1d9ffe16611e
#
_cell.length_a   1.000
_cell.length_b   1.000
_cell.length_c   1.000
_cell.angle_alpha   90.00
_cell.angle_beta   90.00
_cell.angle_gamma   90.00
#
_symmetry.space_group_name_H-M   'P 1'
#
loop_
_entity.id
_entity.type
_entity.pdbx_description
1 polymer ?
#
loop_
_entity_poly.entity_id
_entity_poly.type
_entity_poly.pdbx_seq_one_letter_code
_entity_poly.pdbx_strand_id
1 'polypeptide(L)'
;MDVVNFLKDKTRIPVIGAPLFTVSYPELVLAQCKAGVVGSFPALNARPEEKLTEWISMMKKELAEFKEQNPDAVVAPFAVNQICHHSNNRLEHDMEVCVEHEVPIIITXLRAPKSVVDAVHSYGGAVMHDVINIRHAKKAVDEGADGLILVCAGAGGHAGALSPXALVREVREFFDGPVALSGSISHGASILSAQAMGADFAYIGTRFIATEEANASEGYKDMIVESTANDIMYSSTFTGVHGNYLKPSVVNAGLDPDNLPYADKNDMNFGSSGMGGDNQKKAWKDIWGSGQGIGNLHNVPSVKQAVDALVEEYEEAKKALESKSA
;
A
#
# COMPACT_ATOMS: atom_id res chain seq x y z
N MET A 1 -7.92 1.65 18.87
CA MET A 1 -6.60 1.00 19.02
C MET A 1 -5.51 1.95 18.59
N ASP A 2 -4.42 1.99 19.35
CA ASP A 2 -3.24 2.76 18.98
C ASP A 2 -2.36 1.91 18.08
N VAL A 3 -2.36 2.21 16.80
CA VAL A 3 -1.67 1.39 15.80
C VAL A 3 -0.16 1.34 16.06
N VAL A 4 0.44 2.46 16.48
CA VAL A 4 1.89 2.51 16.70
C VAL A 4 2.26 1.56 17.85
N ASN A 5 1.54 1.64 18.97
CA ASN A 5 1.81 0.72 20.07
C ASN A 5 1.50 -0.72 19.71
N PHE A 6 0.41 -0.95 18.97
CA PHE A 6 0.02 -2.30 18.57
C PHE A 6 1.12 -2.96 17.75
N LEU A 7 1.74 -2.21 16.84
CA LEU A 7 2.74 -2.78 15.93
C LEU A 7 4.17 -2.74 16.45
N LYS A 8 4.41 -2.09 17.58
CA LYS A 8 5.76 -1.80 18.04
C LYS A 8 6.63 -3.05 18.17
N ASP A 9 6.07 -4.13 18.71
CA ASP A 9 6.82 -5.37 18.88
C ASP A 9 6.46 -6.43 17.85
N LYS A 10 5.73 -6.05 16.81
CA LYS A 10 5.27 -6.97 15.78
C LYS A 10 5.91 -6.71 14.42
N THR A 11 6.78 -5.70 14.34
CA THR A 11 7.49 -5.42 13.08
C THR A 11 8.98 -5.25 13.36
N ARG A 12 9.80 -5.67 12.38
CA ARG A 12 11.26 -5.51 12.47
C ARG A 12 11.68 -4.12 12.06
N ILE A 13 10.84 -3.44 11.29
CA ILE A 13 11.13 -2.15 10.70
C ILE A 13 9.76 -1.51 10.47
N PRO A 14 9.65 -0.18 10.61
CA PRO A 14 8.30 0.44 10.55
C PRO A 14 7.79 0.55 9.12
N VAL A 15 7.36 -0.58 8.58
CA VAL A 15 6.90 -0.67 7.19
C VAL A 15 5.55 -1.37 7.13
N ILE A 16 4.65 -0.79 6.34
CA ILE A 16 3.40 -1.43 5.94
C ILE A 16 3.48 -1.64 4.43
N GLY A 17 3.37 -2.90 4.01
CA GLY A 17 3.30 -3.19 2.59
C GLY A 17 1.95 -2.74 2.05
N ALA A 18 1.99 -1.94 0.99
CA ALA A 18 0.76 -1.39 0.42
C ALA A 18 -0.09 -2.49 -0.23
N PRO A 19 -1.42 -2.36 -0.15
CA PRO A 19 -2.29 -3.35 -0.80
C PRO A 19 -2.31 -3.11 -2.31
N LEU A 20 -1.87 -4.10 -3.07
CA LEU A 20 -1.66 -3.93 -4.51
C LEU A 20 -2.69 -4.74 -5.27
N PHE A 21 -3.54 -4.05 -6.02
CA PHE A 21 -4.60 -4.70 -6.79
C PHE A 21 -3.97 -5.71 -7.77
N THR A 22 -4.50 -6.91 -7.77
CA THR A 22 -4.09 -8.08 -8.56
C THR A 22 -2.68 -8.59 -8.24
N VAL A 23 -1.94 -7.94 -7.37
CA VAL A 23 -0.57 -8.34 -7.03
C VAL A 23 -0.48 -8.92 -5.62
N SER A 24 -1.16 -8.30 -4.66
CA SER A 24 -1.09 -8.74 -3.26
C SER A 24 -2.09 -9.87 -3.04
N TYR A 25 -1.61 -11.09 -3.25
CA TYR A 25 -2.33 -12.32 -2.96
C TYR A 25 -1.72 -12.96 -1.72
N PRO A 26 -2.32 -14.03 -1.18
CA PRO A 26 -1.83 -14.57 0.09
C PRO A 26 -0.34 -14.90 0.11
N GLU A 27 0.22 -15.36 -1.00
CA GLU A 27 1.64 -15.71 -1.00
C GLU A 27 2.50 -14.50 -0.66
N LEU A 28 2.19 -13.34 -1.26
CA LEU A 28 2.95 -12.13 -0.96
C LEU A 28 2.68 -11.65 0.46
N VAL A 29 1.42 -11.61 0.86
CA VAL A 29 1.05 -11.08 2.17
C VAL A 29 1.68 -11.93 3.29
N LEU A 30 1.59 -13.25 3.16
CA LEU A 30 2.20 -14.13 4.15
C LEU A 30 3.71 -13.93 4.23
N ALA A 31 4.36 -13.80 3.07
CA ALA A 31 5.80 -13.59 3.06
C ALA A 31 6.19 -12.28 3.76
N GLN A 32 5.40 -11.22 3.55
CA GLN A 32 5.64 -9.95 4.22
C GLN A 32 5.49 -10.09 5.73
N CYS A 33 4.40 -10.69 6.18
CA CYS A 33 4.15 -10.83 7.61
C CYS A 33 5.22 -11.70 8.28
N LYS A 34 5.60 -12.80 7.63
CA LYS A 34 6.65 -13.67 8.16
C LYS A 34 7.99 -12.98 8.22
N ALA A 35 8.24 -12.03 7.31
CA ALA A 35 9.49 -11.28 7.28
C ALA A 35 9.50 -10.11 8.25
N GLY A 36 8.38 -9.85 8.92
CA GLY A 36 8.34 -8.82 9.96
C GLY A 36 7.87 -7.45 9.51
N VAL A 37 7.13 -7.37 8.41
CA VAL A 37 6.45 -6.12 8.04
C VAL A 37 4.97 -6.42 7.82
N VAL A 38 4.12 -5.42 8.04
CA VAL A 38 2.69 -5.61 7.84
C VAL A 38 2.43 -5.87 6.36
N GLY A 39 1.78 -6.98 6.05
CA GLY A 39 1.31 -7.24 4.70
C GLY A 39 -0.13 -6.81 4.57
N SER A 40 -0.54 -6.42 3.37
CA SER A 40 -1.94 -6.04 3.18
C SER A 40 -2.40 -6.42 1.78
N PHE A 41 -3.71 -6.53 1.63
CA PHE A 41 -4.27 -6.84 0.31
C PHE A 41 -5.64 -6.20 0.16
N PRO A 42 -6.01 -5.84 -1.08
CA PRO A 42 -7.37 -5.38 -1.33
C PRO A 42 -8.35 -6.53 -1.19
N ALA A 43 -9.45 -6.33 -0.45
CA ALA A 43 -10.48 -7.36 -0.35
C ALA A 43 -10.93 -7.79 -1.74
N LEU A 44 -10.96 -6.87 -2.70
CA LEU A 44 -11.41 -7.16 -4.06
C LEU A 44 -10.49 -8.12 -4.83
N ASN A 45 -9.26 -8.38 -4.35
CA ASN A 45 -8.43 -9.41 -4.96
C ASN A 45 -8.98 -10.81 -4.74
N ALA A 46 -9.73 -11.01 -3.68
CA ALA A 46 -10.31 -12.31 -3.37
C ALA A 46 -11.60 -12.49 -4.19
N ARG A 47 -11.53 -13.30 -5.22
CA ARG A 47 -12.65 -13.47 -6.16
C ARG A 47 -12.90 -14.93 -6.39
N PRO A 48 -14.17 -15.35 -6.29
CA PRO A 48 -15.36 -14.57 -5.91
C PRO A 48 -15.34 -14.17 -4.44
N GLU A 49 -16.36 -13.45 -3.99
CA GLU A 49 -16.34 -12.86 -2.64
C GLU A 49 -16.16 -13.89 -1.53
N GLU A 50 -16.60 -15.12 -1.75
CA GLU A 50 -16.43 -16.19 -0.77
C GLU A 50 -14.97 -16.50 -0.48
N LYS A 51 -14.08 -16.15 -1.41
CA LYS A 51 -12.65 -16.36 -1.19
C LYS A 51 -12.10 -15.52 -0.05
N LEU A 52 -12.75 -14.39 0.27
CA LEU A 52 -12.19 -13.51 1.28
C LEU A 52 -12.07 -14.19 2.63
N THR A 53 -13.14 -14.86 3.07
CA THR A 53 -13.08 -15.56 4.35
C THR A 53 -12.09 -16.72 4.30
N GLU A 54 -11.98 -17.41 3.17
CA GLU A 54 -11.00 -18.49 3.01
C GLU A 54 -9.56 -17.96 3.16
N TRP A 55 -9.27 -16.84 2.50
CA TRP A 55 -7.94 -16.25 2.58
C TRP A 55 -7.60 -15.84 4.00
N ILE A 56 -8.52 -15.13 4.66
CA ILE A 56 -8.26 -14.62 6.00
C ILE A 56 -8.06 -15.78 6.97
N SER A 57 -8.92 -16.80 6.92
CA SER A 57 -8.80 -17.96 7.79
C SER A 57 -7.47 -18.68 7.59
N MET A 58 -7.11 -18.90 6.33
CA MET A 58 -5.87 -19.61 6.01
C MET A 58 -4.66 -18.82 6.46
N MET A 59 -4.67 -17.51 6.25
CA MET A 59 -3.51 -16.70 6.62
C MET A 59 -3.36 -16.61 8.13
N LYS A 60 -4.46 -16.46 8.86
CA LYS A 60 -4.38 -16.45 10.32
C LYS A 60 -3.79 -17.74 10.84
N LYS A 61 -4.24 -18.86 10.30
CA LYS A 61 -3.74 -20.17 10.73
C LYS A 61 -2.27 -20.32 10.41
N GLU A 62 -1.88 -19.97 9.18
CA GLU A 62 -0.49 -20.17 8.76
C GLU A 62 0.46 -19.28 9.54
N LEU A 63 0.07 -18.03 9.82
CA LEU A 63 0.93 -17.15 10.60
C LEU A 63 1.07 -17.62 12.05
N ALA A 64 -0.01 -18.13 12.64
CA ALA A 64 0.06 -18.67 13.99
C ALA A 64 0.98 -19.89 14.04
N GLU A 65 0.87 -20.79 13.07
CA GLU A 65 1.73 -21.95 12.99
C GLU A 65 3.19 -21.56 12.78
N PHE A 66 3.44 -20.57 11.92
CA PHE A 66 4.80 -20.11 11.69
C PHE A 66 5.41 -19.53 12.97
N LYS A 67 4.65 -18.74 13.70
CA LYS A 67 5.14 -18.16 14.95
C LYS A 67 5.43 -19.26 15.98
N GLU A 68 4.58 -20.26 16.05
CA GLU A 68 4.79 -21.38 16.95
C GLU A 68 6.07 -22.12 16.62
N GLN A 69 6.33 -22.33 15.32
CA GLN A 69 7.53 -23.03 14.87
C GLN A 69 8.78 -22.18 14.93
N ASN A 70 8.61 -20.85 14.95
CA ASN A 70 9.72 -19.89 14.96
C ASN A 70 9.47 -18.86 16.04
N PRO A 71 9.56 -19.26 17.32
CA PRO A 71 9.13 -18.36 18.41
C PRO A 71 9.92 -17.07 18.51
N ASP A 72 11.14 -17.05 18.00
CA ASP A 72 11.95 -15.82 18.02
C ASP A 72 11.70 -14.93 16.84
N ALA A 73 10.92 -15.36 15.85
CA ALA A 73 10.64 -14.54 14.69
C ALA A 73 9.68 -13.40 15.06
N VAL A 74 9.90 -12.24 14.44
CA VAL A 74 8.97 -11.13 14.57
C VAL A 74 7.96 -11.29 13.42
N VAL A 75 6.73 -11.66 13.77
CA VAL A 75 5.69 -11.93 12.79
C VAL A 75 4.65 -10.82 12.86
N ALA A 76 4.46 -10.12 11.74
CA ALA A 76 3.53 -8.99 11.70
C ALA A 76 2.12 -9.46 11.36
N PRO A 77 1.11 -8.70 11.77
CA PRO A 77 -0.26 -8.97 11.32
C PRO A 77 -0.47 -8.49 9.90
N PHE A 78 -1.56 -8.91 9.27
CA PHE A 78 -1.93 -8.37 7.98
C PHE A 78 -3.10 -7.39 8.11
N ALA A 79 -3.24 -6.55 7.09
CA ALA A 79 -4.33 -5.59 6.99
C ALA A 79 -5.14 -5.89 5.74
N VAL A 80 -6.39 -5.46 5.72
CA VAL A 80 -7.26 -5.62 4.56
C VAL A 80 -7.70 -4.24 4.08
N ASN A 81 -7.57 -4.02 2.79
CA ASN A 81 -7.95 -2.75 2.17
C ASN A 81 -9.37 -2.84 1.64
N GLN A 82 -10.17 -1.83 1.96
CA GLN A 82 -11.55 -1.70 1.49
C GLN A 82 -11.70 -0.45 0.64
N ILE A 83 -12.26 -0.63 -0.55
CA ILE A 83 -12.56 0.49 -1.45
C ILE A 83 -13.94 1.00 -1.09
N CYS A 84 -14.02 2.20 -0.53
CA CYS A 84 -15.29 2.78 -0.09
C CYS A 84 -15.83 3.71 -1.15
N HIS A 85 -16.36 3.13 -2.21
CA HIS A 85 -16.89 3.82 -3.37
C HIS A 85 -18.23 3.19 -3.74
N HIS A 86 -19.17 4.01 -4.25
CA HIS A 86 -20.51 3.51 -4.52
C HIS A 86 -20.54 2.37 -5.53
N SER A 87 -19.54 2.27 -6.40
CA SER A 87 -19.48 1.19 -7.38
C SER A 87 -19.00 -0.14 -6.79
N ASN A 88 -18.50 -0.14 -5.54
CA ASN A 88 -18.05 -1.39 -4.91
C ASN A 88 -19.24 -2.07 -4.24
N ASN A 89 -19.87 -2.99 -4.96
CA ASN A 89 -21.04 -3.70 -4.45
C ASN A 89 -20.71 -4.83 -3.48
N ARG A 90 -19.43 -5.04 -3.20
CA ARG A 90 -19.00 -6.04 -2.24
C ARG A 90 -18.71 -5.47 -0.83
N LEU A 91 -18.75 -4.15 -0.69
CA LEU A 91 -18.23 -3.53 0.54
C LEU A 91 -18.94 -4.06 1.79
N GLU A 92 -20.26 -4.18 1.74
CA GLU A 92 -21.00 -4.66 2.90
C GLU A 92 -20.61 -6.09 3.25
N HIS A 93 -20.57 -6.98 2.27
CA HIS A 93 -20.15 -8.36 2.49
C HIS A 93 -18.73 -8.42 3.04
N ASP A 94 -17.81 -7.70 2.40
CA ASP A 94 -16.42 -7.80 2.75
C ASP A 94 -16.15 -7.22 4.14
N MET A 95 -16.89 -6.18 4.51
CA MET A 95 -16.77 -5.66 5.88
C MET A 95 -17.30 -6.64 6.92
N GLU A 96 -18.40 -7.34 6.62
CA GLU A 96 -18.90 -8.36 7.53
C GLU A 96 -17.85 -9.43 7.79
N VAL A 97 -17.12 -9.84 6.75
CA VAL A 97 -16.06 -10.82 6.90
C VAL A 97 -14.95 -10.28 7.78
N CYS A 98 -14.55 -9.02 7.56
CA CYS A 98 -13.50 -8.43 8.38
C CYS A 98 -13.90 -8.30 9.84
N VAL A 99 -15.16 -7.97 10.11
CA VAL A 99 -15.67 -7.90 11.48
C VAL A 99 -15.67 -9.29 12.12
N GLU A 100 -16.14 -10.30 11.40
CA GLU A 100 -16.20 -11.67 11.92
C GLU A 100 -14.81 -12.15 12.33
N HIS A 101 -13.80 -11.84 11.54
CA HIS A 101 -12.44 -12.29 11.79
C HIS A 101 -11.63 -11.29 12.61
N GLU A 102 -12.22 -10.17 12.99
CA GLU A 102 -11.56 -9.14 13.80
C GLU A 102 -10.21 -8.72 13.20
N VAL A 103 -10.23 -8.42 11.90
CA VAL A 103 -9.01 -7.99 11.22
C VAL A 103 -8.50 -6.70 11.87
N PRO A 104 -7.27 -6.67 12.40
CA PRO A 104 -6.89 -5.56 13.29
C PRO A 104 -6.76 -4.22 12.61
N ILE A 105 -6.38 -4.19 11.33
CA ILE A 105 -6.18 -2.92 10.62
C ILE A 105 -6.93 -3.00 9.30
N ILE A 106 -7.83 -2.04 9.10
CA ILE A 106 -8.55 -1.90 7.83
C ILE A 106 -8.02 -0.63 7.17
N ILE A 107 -7.63 -0.74 5.90
CA ILE A 107 -7.15 0.39 5.12
C ILE A 107 -8.28 0.81 4.20
N THR A 108 -8.68 2.09 4.27
CA THR A 108 -9.79 2.56 3.43
C THR A 108 -9.29 3.51 2.35
N UNK A 109 -9.82 3.39 1.27
CA UNK A 109 -9.46 4.18 0.20
C UNK A 109 -10.66 4.92 -0.24
N LEU A 110 -10.45 5.96 -0.84
CA LEU A 110 -11.42 6.90 -1.39
C LEU A 110 -12.27 7.59 -0.33
N ARG A 111 -12.89 6.86 0.55
CA ARG A 111 -13.64 7.41 1.67
C ARG A 111 -13.37 6.58 2.91
N ALA A 112 -13.58 7.20 4.07
CA ALA A 112 -13.56 6.49 5.36
C ALA A 112 -14.90 6.72 6.03
N PRO A 113 -15.99 6.13 5.52
CA PRO A 113 -17.31 6.43 6.06
C PRO A 113 -17.42 6.02 7.52
N LYS A 114 -18.18 6.80 8.26
CA LYS A 114 -18.33 6.53 9.69
C LYS A 114 -18.87 5.13 9.94
N SER A 115 -19.71 4.62 9.06
CA SER A 115 -20.24 3.26 9.24
C SER A 115 -19.14 2.21 9.21
N VAL A 116 -18.15 2.38 8.33
CA VAL A 116 -17.02 1.45 8.28
C VAL A 116 -16.15 1.62 9.52
N VAL A 117 -15.89 2.87 9.90
CA VAL A 117 -15.09 3.14 11.09
C VAL A 117 -15.74 2.51 12.32
N ASP A 118 -17.04 2.72 12.49
CA ASP A 118 -17.76 2.16 13.65
C ASP A 118 -17.71 0.64 13.66
N ALA A 119 -17.84 0.01 12.48
CA ALA A 119 -17.78 -1.45 12.40
C ALA A 119 -16.41 -1.97 12.86
N VAL A 120 -15.35 -1.31 12.42
CA VAL A 120 -14.00 -1.72 12.80
C VAL A 120 -13.78 -1.48 14.30
N HIS A 121 -14.24 -0.36 14.80
CA HIS A 121 -14.09 -0.05 16.22
C HIS A 121 -14.89 -1.00 17.10
N SER A 122 -15.96 -1.61 16.56
CA SER A 122 -16.79 -2.50 17.37
C SER A 122 -16.04 -3.71 17.90
N TYR A 123 -14.92 -4.09 17.27
CA TYR A 123 -14.11 -5.21 17.76
C TYR A 123 -12.71 -4.77 18.17
N GLY A 124 -12.48 -3.48 18.32
CA GLY A 124 -11.19 -2.98 18.76
C GLY A 124 -10.15 -2.81 17.68
N GLY A 125 -10.55 -2.84 16.42
CA GLY A 125 -9.63 -2.64 15.31
C GLY A 125 -9.39 -1.16 15.04
N ALA A 126 -8.55 -0.89 14.03
CA ALA A 126 -8.21 0.47 13.64
C ALA A 126 -8.40 0.68 12.14
N VAL A 127 -8.75 1.90 11.77
CA VAL A 127 -8.87 2.29 10.37
C VAL A 127 -7.74 3.26 10.02
N MET A 128 -7.01 2.95 8.95
CA MET A 128 -6.03 3.87 8.36
C MET A 128 -6.52 4.26 6.99
N HIS A 129 -6.58 5.54 6.73
CA HIS A 129 -7.21 6.06 5.51
C HIS A 129 -6.23 6.77 4.60
N ASP A 130 -6.26 6.43 3.31
CA ASP A 130 -5.46 7.09 2.28
C ASP A 130 -5.94 8.51 2.05
N VAL A 131 -5.02 9.48 2.11
CA VAL A 131 -5.36 10.87 1.80
C VAL A 131 -4.26 11.47 0.93
N ILE A 132 -4.63 12.46 0.11
CA ILE A 132 -3.68 13.12 -0.77
C ILE A 132 -3.52 14.61 -0.46
N ASN A 133 -4.33 15.16 0.45
CA ASN A 133 -4.25 16.58 0.80
C ASN A 133 -4.86 16.80 2.18
N ILE A 134 -4.73 18.04 2.66
CA ILE A 134 -5.20 18.41 4.00
C ILE A 134 -6.72 18.29 4.14
N ARG A 135 -7.46 18.68 3.12
CA ARG A 135 -8.91 18.61 3.19
C ARG A 135 -9.39 17.18 3.40
N HIS A 136 -8.81 16.25 2.63
CA HIS A 136 -9.16 14.85 2.81
C HIS A 136 -8.69 14.31 4.16
N ALA A 137 -7.53 14.78 4.63
CA ALA A 137 -7.02 14.33 5.93
C ALA A 137 -7.95 14.76 7.06
N LYS A 138 -8.38 16.02 7.05
CA LYS A 138 -9.28 16.52 8.10
C LYS A 138 -10.63 15.80 8.07
N LYS A 139 -11.13 15.53 6.87
CA LYS A 139 -12.40 14.81 6.75
C LYS A 139 -12.28 13.39 7.32
N ALA A 140 -11.17 12.70 7.02
CA ALA A 140 -10.98 11.35 7.54
C ALA A 140 -10.92 11.34 9.07
N VAL A 141 -10.21 12.31 9.66
CA VAL A 141 -10.13 12.40 11.09
C VAL A 141 -11.52 12.69 11.70
N ASP A 142 -12.28 13.58 11.07
CA ASP A 142 -13.64 13.88 11.54
C ASP A 142 -14.55 12.65 11.48
N GLU A 143 -14.34 11.77 10.51
CA GLU A 143 -15.14 10.55 10.40
C GLU A 143 -14.67 9.47 11.37
N GLY A 144 -13.56 9.67 12.06
CA GLY A 144 -13.11 8.76 13.09
C GLY A 144 -11.96 7.87 12.71
N ALA A 145 -11.33 8.08 11.56
CA ALA A 145 -10.16 7.26 11.18
C ALA A 145 -9.08 7.40 12.25
N ASP A 146 -8.44 6.28 12.56
CA ASP A 146 -7.41 6.23 13.59
C ASP A 146 -6.07 6.72 13.10
N GLY A 147 -5.79 6.51 11.83
CA GLY A 147 -4.53 6.93 11.25
C GLY A 147 -4.70 7.34 9.80
N LEU A 148 -3.67 7.98 9.27
CA LEU A 148 -3.69 8.50 7.91
C LEU A 148 -2.54 7.90 7.12
N ILE A 149 -2.81 7.58 5.85
CA ILE A 149 -1.78 7.19 4.90
C ILE A 149 -1.66 8.34 3.92
N LEU A 150 -0.51 9.00 3.93
CA LEU A 150 -0.31 10.19 3.09
C LEU A 150 0.27 9.74 1.77
N VAL A 151 -0.55 9.79 0.72
CA VAL A 151 -0.15 9.31 -0.60
C VAL A 151 0.39 10.49 -1.40
N CYS A 152 1.70 10.58 -1.43
CA CYS A 152 2.39 11.77 -1.92
C CYS A 152 2.87 11.58 -3.35
N ALA A 153 3.47 12.63 -3.89
CA ALA A 153 4.04 12.59 -5.23
C ALA A 153 5.01 11.41 -5.33
N GLY A 154 4.93 10.70 -6.44
CA GLY A 154 5.83 9.58 -6.71
C GLY A 154 5.34 8.23 -6.23
N ALA A 155 4.17 8.16 -5.58
CA ALA A 155 3.60 6.87 -5.20
C ALA A 155 3.05 6.17 -6.45
N GLY A 156 3.19 4.84 -6.50
CA GLY A 156 2.69 4.08 -7.65
C GLY A 156 1.19 3.98 -7.65
N GLY A 157 0.61 3.79 -8.83
CA GLY A 157 -0.82 3.76 -8.96
C GLY A 157 -1.44 5.11 -8.63
N HIS A 158 -2.65 5.12 -8.12
CA HIS A 158 -3.35 6.37 -7.79
C HIS A 158 -2.56 7.14 -6.74
N ALA A 159 -2.31 8.40 -6.99
CA ALA A 159 -1.44 9.19 -6.11
C ALA A 159 -1.75 10.67 -6.21
N GLY A 160 -1.39 11.39 -5.16
CA GLY A 160 -1.44 12.83 -5.20
C GLY A 160 -0.18 13.42 -5.78
N ALA A 161 -0.14 14.74 -5.82
CA ALA A 161 0.98 15.48 -6.40
C ALA A 161 1.78 16.26 -5.36
N LEU A 162 1.42 16.19 -4.07
CA LEU A 162 2.11 16.95 -3.05
C LEU A 162 3.38 16.25 -2.59
N SER A 163 4.39 17.07 -2.33
CA SER A 163 5.65 16.57 -1.79
C SER A 163 5.45 16.03 -0.38
N PRO A 164 6.11 14.97 0.00
CA PRO A 164 6.05 14.51 1.40
C PRO A 164 6.57 15.53 2.41
N UNK A 165 7.45 16.11 2.05
CA UNK A 165 7.99 17.06 2.79
C UNK A 165 7.09 18.05 3.18
N ALA A 166 6.18 18.37 2.32
CA ALA A 166 5.17 19.41 2.61
C ALA A 166 3.99 18.82 3.36
N LEU A 167 3.42 17.71 2.83
CA LEU A 167 2.17 17.19 3.37
C LEU A 167 2.31 16.67 4.79
N VAL A 168 3.42 16.00 5.11
CA VAL A 168 3.60 15.46 6.46
C VAL A 168 3.60 16.60 7.48
N ARG A 169 4.32 17.68 7.19
CA ARG A 169 4.38 18.78 8.15
C ARG A 169 3.04 19.47 8.32
N GLU A 170 2.28 19.61 7.24
CA GLU A 170 0.94 20.20 7.35
C GLU A 170 0.00 19.32 8.15
N VAL A 171 0.04 18.01 7.93
CA VAL A 171 -0.82 17.09 8.67
C VAL A 171 -0.45 17.12 10.15
N ARG A 172 0.83 17.19 10.47
CA ARG A 172 1.25 17.21 11.88
C ARG A 172 0.87 18.49 12.62
N GLU A 173 0.43 19.52 11.90
CA GLU A 173 -0.09 20.71 12.57
C GLU A 173 -1.40 20.44 13.31
N PHE A 174 -2.17 19.44 12.89
CA PHE A 174 -3.47 19.18 13.50
C PHE A 174 -3.71 17.71 13.89
N PHE A 175 -2.80 16.80 13.56
CA PHE A 175 -3.06 15.38 13.80
C PHE A 175 -1.83 14.73 14.44
N ASP A 176 -2.03 14.13 15.61
CA ASP A 176 -0.96 13.47 16.36
C ASP A 176 -1.01 11.94 16.25
N GLY A 177 -2.01 11.39 15.57
CA GLY A 177 -2.18 9.96 15.47
C GLY A 177 -1.23 9.31 14.49
N PRO A 178 -1.42 8.02 14.24
CA PRO A 178 -0.51 7.29 13.34
C PRO A 178 -0.53 7.83 11.92
N VAL A 179 0.66 7.97 11.34
CA VAL A 179 0.83 8.43 9.96
C VAL A 179 1.77 7.47 9.25
N ALA A 180 1.33 6.99 8.07
CA ALA A 180 2.17 6.22 7.17
C ALA A 180 2.43 7.07 5.93
N LEU A 181 3.68 7.08 5.47
CA LEU A 181 4.07 7.89 4.32
C LEU A 181 4.26 7.01 3.11
N SER A 182 3.54 7.34 2.04
CA SER A 182 3.60 6.61 0.79
C SER A 182 4.18 7.50 -0.31
N GLY A 183 5.11 6.95 -1.07
CA GLY A 183 5.67 7.63 -2.25
C GLY A 183 7.16 7.46 -2.34
N SER A 184 7.59 6.69 -3.33
CA SER A 184 9.00 6.56 -3.72
C SER A 184 9.91 5.98 -2.63
N ILE A 185 9.37 5.12 -1.78
CA ILE A 185 10.18 4.51 -0.73
C ILE A 185 10.51 3.06 -1.10
N SER A 186 11.80 2.81 -1.33
CA SER A 186 12.28 1.47 -1.69
C SER A 186 13.67 1.21 -1.10
N HIS A 187 14.06 1.97 -0.07
CA HIS A 187 15.39 1.87 0.52
C HIS A 187 15.29 2.21 2.00
N GLY A 188 16.10 1.57 2.83
CA GLY A 188 16.05 1.82 4.26
C GLY A 188 16.31 3.26 4.66
N ALA A 189 17.16 3.98 3.90
CA ALA A 189 17.38 5.40 4.21
C ALA A 189 16.11 6.21 4.03
N SER A 190 15.28 5.84 3.06
CA SER A 190 14.02 6.56 2.84
C SER A 190 13.02 6.27 3.96
N ILE A 191 13.07 5.06 4.54
CA ILE A 191 12.24 4.74 5.69
C ILE A 191 12.62 5.63 6.88
N LEU A 192 13.91 5.77 7.11
CA LEU A 192 14.39 6.65 8.19
C LEU A 192 14.00 8.11 7.91
N SER A 193 14.09 8.54 6.64
CA SER A 193 13.62 9.87 6.25
C SER A 193 12.17 10.11 6.60
N ALA A 194 11.32 9.12 6.34
CA ALA A 194 9.90 9.25 6.64
C ALA A 194 9.70 9.50 8.14
N GLN A 195 10.43 8.76 8.97
CA GLN A 195 10.34 8.96 10.41
C GLN A 195 10.84 10.35 10.82
N ALA A 196 11.95 10.77 10.22
CA ALA A 196 12.50 12.10 10.54
C ALA A 196 11.53 13.22 10.20
N MET A 197 10.76 13.04 9.13
CA MET A 197 9.76 14.03 8.75
C MET A 197 8.55 14.06 9.67
N GLY A 198 8.31 12.98 10.42
CA GLY A 198 7.19 12.91 11.33
C GLY A 198 6.22 11.78 11.09
N ALA A 199 6.49 10.89 10.11
CA ALA A 199 5.65 9.73 9.89
C ALA A 199 6.06 8.61 10.85
N ASP A 200 5.12 7.74 11.16
CA ASP A 200 5.40 6.57 11.99
C ASP A 200 5.81 5.36 11.16
N PHE A 201 5.31 5.26 9.93
CA PHE A 201 5.56 4.12 9.06
C PHE A 201 5.86 4.57 7.65
N ALA A 202 6.62 3.75 6.94
CA ALA A 202 6.72 3.84 5.49
C ALA A 202 5.73 2.86 4.87
N TYR A 203 5.05 3.28 3.83
CA TYR A 203 4.03 2.51 3.14
C TYR A 203 4.61 2.18 1.77
N ILE A 204 4.93 0.91 1.55
CA ILE A 204 5.77 0.51 0.43
C ILE A 204 5.03 -0.44 -0.49
N GLY A 205 4.93 -0.06 -1.75
CA GLY A 205 4.27 -0.91 -2.75
C GLY A 205 5.22 -1.47 -3.79
N THR A 206 5.80 -0.61 -4.62
CA THR A 206 6.51 -1.05 -5.81
C THR A 206 7.68 -1.99 -5.52
N ARG A 207 8.43 -1.74 -4.42
CA ARG A 207 9.50 -2.67 -4.04
C ARG A 207 8.99 -4.11 -3.95
N PHE A 208 7.78 -4.27 -3.44
CA PHE A 208 7.24 -5.62 -3.25
C PHE A 208 6.65 -6.22 -4.52
N ILE A 209 6.33 -5.41 -5.53
CA ILE A 209 5.94 -5.99 -6.83
C ILE A 209 7.10 -6.77 -7.42
N ALA A 210 8.31 -6.22 -7.30
CA ALA A 210 9.50 -6.86 -7.84
C ALA A 210 10.10 -7.84 -6.83
N THR A 211 9.28 -8.80 -6.41
CA THR A 211 9.71 -9.90 -5.54
C THR A 211 9.17 -11.21 -6.09
N GLU A 212 9.77 -12.31 -5.65
CA GLU A 212 9.39 -13.63 -6.14
C GLU A 212 7.92 -13.95 -5.83
N GLU A 213 7.43 -13.56 -4.67
CA GLU A 213 6.10 -13.96 -4.20
C GLU A 213 4.97 -13.12 -4.75
N ALA A 214 5.27 -11.96 -5.34
CA ALA A 214 4.22 -11.09 -5.87
C ALA A 214 3.52 -11.73 -7.04
N ASN A 215 2.19 -11.54 -7.11
CA ASN A 215 1.40 -12.07 -8.21
C ASN A 215 1.43 -11.08 -9.37
N ALA A 216 2.57 -11.00 -10.02
CA ALA A 216 2.78 -10.10 -11.15
C ALA A 216 3.58 -10.86 -12.19
N SER A 217 3.39 -10.50 -13.46
CA SER A 217 4.11 -11.17 -14.53
C SER A 217 5.61 -10.88 -14.43
N GLU A 218 6.41 -11.77 -15.01
CA GLU A 218 7.84 -11.53 -15.07
C GLU A 218 8.16 -10.26 -15.82
N GLY A 219 7.37 -9.96 -16.87
CA GLY A 219 7.58 -8.72 -17.62
C GLY A 219 7.40 -7.48 -16.76
N TYR A 220 6.40 -7.49 -15.88
CA TYR A 220 6.16 -6.38 -14.97
C TYR A 220 7.35 -6.22 -14.01
N LYS A 221 7.76 -7.31 -13.38
CA LYS A 221 8.88 -7.27 -12.43
C LYS A 221 10.17 -6.82 -13.11
N ASP A 222 10.43 -7.35 -14.31
CA ASP A 222 11.64 -6.98 -15.04
C ASP A 222 11.62 -5.51 -15.44
N MET A 223 10.46 -4.98 -15.84
CA MET A 223 10.37 -3.59 -16.23
C MET A 223 10.69 -2.66 -15.05
N ILE A 224 10.23 -3.02 -13.85
CA ILE A 224 10.56 -2.24 -12.66
C ILE A 224 12.08 -2.20 -12.45
N VAL A 225 12.72 -3.36 -12.57
CA VAL A 225 14.16 -3.47 -12.34
C VAL A 225 14.96 -2.74 -13.41
N GLU A 226 14.43 -2.67 -14.62
CA GLU A 226 15.13 -2.05 -15.76
C GLU A 226 14.87 -0.55 -15.89
N SER A 227 13.97 0.02 -15.08
CA SER A 227 13.53 1.41 -15.24
C SER A 227 14.06 2.28 -14.12
N THR A 228 13.97 3.59 -14.33
CA THR A 228 14.34 4.57 -13.32
C THR A 228 13.19 5.57 -13.13
N ALA A 229 13.38 6.52 -12.21
CA ALA A 229 12.34 7.52 -11.92
C ALA A 229 11.89 8.24 -13.19
N ASN A 230 12.80 8.46 -14.12
CA ASN A 230 12.48 9.19 -15.36
C ASN A 230 11.54 8.41 -16.27
N ASP A 231 11.35 7.12 -16.02
CA ASP A 231 10.44 6.27 -16.79
C ASP A 231 9.02 6.23 -16.23
N ILE A 232 8.73 7.04 -15.22
CA ILE A 232 7.42 7.06 -14.57
C ILE A 232 6.64 8.27 -15.06
N MET A 233 5.37 8.07 -15.40
CA MET A 233 4.50 9.15 -15.85
C MET A 233 3.26 9.26 -14.98
N TYR A 234 2.76 10.49 -14.85
CA TYR A 234 1.60 10.81 -14.02
C TYR A 234 0.45 11.19 -14.93
N SER A 235 -0.64 10.45 -14.86
CA SER A 235 -1.73 10.63 -15.83
C SER A 235 -3.05 10.13 -15.24
N SER A 236 -4.15 10.75 -15.68
CA SER A 236 -5.49 10.29 -15.34
C SER A 236 -6.12 9.46 -16.45
N THR A 237 -5.42 9.23 -17.55
CA THR A 237 -5.98 8.60 -18.73
C THR A 237 -6.58 7.21 -18.45
N PHE A 238 -5.93 6.42 -17.60
CA PHE A 238 -6.24 4.99 -17.55
C PHE A 238 -7.39 4.66 -16.63
N THR A 239 -7.60 5.45 -15.57
CA THR A 239 -8.65 5.15 -14.61
C THR A 239 -9.56 6.33 -14.29
N GLY A 240 -9.23 7.51 -14.79
CA GLY A 240 -9.96 8.74 -14.44
C GLY A 240 -9.44 9.42 -13.19
N VAL A 241 -8.50 8.77 -12.50
CA VAL A 241 -7.85 9.34 -11.32
C VAL A 241 -6.34 9.38 -11.61
N HIS A 242 -5.70 10.48 -11.27
CA HIS A 242 -4.26 10.58 -11.54
C HIS A 242 -3.48 9.50 -10.80
N GLY A 243 -2.51 8.94 -11.51
CA GLY A 243 -1.65 7.92 -10.94
C GLY A 243 -0.34 7.85 -11.69
N ASN A 244 0.58 7.08 -11.13
CA ASN A 244 1.92 6.92 -11.69
C ASN A 244 2.07 5.55 -12.33
N TYR A 245 2.61 5.54 -13.54
CA TYR A 245 2.69 4.34 -14.38
C TYR A 245 4.04 4.26 -15.07
N LEU A 246 4.45 3.03 -15.40
CA LEU A 246 5.68 2.78 -16.17
C LEU A 246 5.45 3.17 -17.63
N LYS A 247 6.19 4.19 -18.11
CA LYS A 247 6.10 4.60 -19.50
C LYS A 247 6.32 3.46 -20.49
N PRO A 248 7.32 2.57 -20.29
CA PRO A 248 7.49 1.50 -21.28
C PRO A 248 6.25 0.61 -21.40
N SER A 249 5.46 0.41 -20.33
CA SER A 249 4.25 -0.38 -20.46
C SER A 249 3.19 0.35 -21.28
N VAL A 250 3.16 1.67 -21.21
CA VAL A 250 2.25 2.48 -22.00
C VAL A 250 2.61 2.35 -23.48
N VAL A 251 3.90 2.45 -23.77
CA VAL A 251 4.38 2.30 -25.16
C VAL A 251 4.07 0.90 -25.67
N ASN A 252 4.31 -0.13 -24.87
CA ASN A 252 4.05 -1.51 -25.29
C ASN A 252 2.56 -1.76 -25.55
N ALA A 253 1.70 -0.98 -24.90
CA ALA A 253 0.25 -1.10 -25.13
C ALA A 253 -0.20 -0.34 -26.38
N GLY A 254 0.72 0.28 -27.10
CA GLY A 254 0.42 0.97 -28.34
C GLY A 254 0.02 2.43 -28.17
N LEU A 255 0.29 3.01 -27.03
CA LEU A 255 -0.06 4.40 -26.75
C LEU A 255 1.18 5.27 -26.71
N ASP A 256 0.99 6.58 -26.97
CA ASP A 256 2.06 7.56 -26.90
C ASP A 256 2.00 8.27 -25.55
N PRO A 257 2.98 8.06 -24.66
CA PRO A 257 2.92 8.69 -23.33
C PRO A 257 2.89 10.22 -23.38
N ASP A 258 3.34 10.82 -24.46
CA ASP A 258 3.35 12.28 -24.59
C ASP A 258 2.07 12.83 -25.18
N ASN A 259 1.11 11.99 -25.53
CA ASN A 259 -0.11 12.44 -26.21
C ASN A 259 -1.28 11.55 -25.82
N LEU A 260 -1.63 11.56 -24.52
CA LEU A 260 -2.71 10.73 -24.01
C LEU A 260 -3.98 11.55 -23.84
N PRO A 261 -5.15 10.92 -24.04
CA PRO A 261 -6.41 11.63 -23.80
C PRO A 261 -6.64 11.87 -22.30
N TYR A 262 -7.32 12.95 -22.00
CA TYR A 262 -7.70 13.27 -20.63
C TYR A 262 -8.86 12.35 -20.20
N ALA A 263 -8.84 11.93 -18.93
CA ALA A 263 -9.96 11.23 -18.31
C ALA A 263 -10.11 11.75 -16.88
N ASP A 264 -11.32 11.64 -16.32
CA ASP A 264 -11.56 12.17 -14.98
C ASP A 264 -12.14 11.09 -14.06
N LYS A 265 -12.33 11.47 -12.78
CA LYS A 265 -12.72 10.49 -11.77
C LYS A 265 -14.12 9.93 -11.96
N ASN A 266 -14.94 10.56 -12.79
CA ASN A 266 -16.29 10.01 -13.09
C ASN A 266 -16.20 8.74 -13.90
N ASP A 267 -15.05 8.43 -14.46
CA ASP A 267 -14.85 7.18 -15.21
C ASP A 267 -14.45 6.01 -14.31
N MET A 268 -14.25 6.25 -13.00
CA MET A 268 -13.91 5.17 -12.08
C MET A 268 -15.05 4.19 -11.87
N ASN A 269 -14.71 2.91 -11.77
CA ASN A 269 -15.66 1.87 -11.43
C ASN A 269 -14.94 0.74 -10.69
N PHE A 270 -15.33 0.50 -9.42
CA PHE A 270 -14.73 -0.50 -8.56
C PHE A 270 -15.73 -1.61 -8.21
N GLY A 271 -16.62 -1.95 -9.15
CA GLY A 271 -17.64 -2.97 -8.92
C GLY A 271 -17.07 -4.38 -8.74
N SER A 272 -17.96 -5.37 -8.65
CA SER A 272 -17.58 -6.75 -8.37
C SER A 272 -16.66 -7.34 -9.45
N SER A 273 -16.70 -6.80 -10.66
CA SER A 273 -15.80 -7.23 -11.73
C SER A 273 -14.38 -6.67 -11.55
N GLY A 274 -14.15 -5.83 -10.55
CA GLY A 274 -12.85 -5.24 -10.30
C GLY A 274 -12.82 -3.77 -10.64
N MET A 275 -11.82 -3.36 -11.43
CA MET A 275 -11.51 -1.96 -11.63
C MET A 275 -12.06 -1.48 -12.97
N GLY A 276 -13.27 -0.94 -12.96
CA GLY A 276 -13.78 -0.21 -14.10
C GLY A 276 -14.37 -1.09 -15.20
N GLY A 277 -14.59 -0.47 -16.34
CA GLY A 277 -15.14 -1.13 -17.51
C GLY A 277 -14.07 -1.81 -18.34
N ASP A 278 -14.47 -2.24 -19.54
CA ASP A 278 -13.57 -3.04 -20.40
C ASP A 278 -12.25 -2.33 -20.69
N ASN A 279 -12.32 -1.03 -21.04
CA ASN A 279 -11.10 -0.30 -21.36
C ASN A 279 -10.20 -0.14 -20.13
N GLN A 280 -10.81 0.08 -18.97
CA GLN A 280 -10.04 0.22 -17.74
C GLN A 280 -9.46 -1.13 -17.29
N LYS A 281 -10.21 -2.23 -17.51
CA LYS A 281 -9.66 -3.55 -17.23
C LYS A 281 -8.44 -3.83 -18.08
N LYS A 282 -8.50 -3.44 -19.36
CA LYS A 282 -7.37 -3.63 -20.25
C LYS A 282 -6.17 -2.82 -19.77
N ALA A 283 -6.41 -1.58 -19.35
CA ALA A 283 -5.34 -0.73 -18.84
C ALA A 283 -4.68 -1.34 -17.61
N TRP A 284 -5.49 -1.89 -16.69
CA TRP A 284 -4.92 -2.51 -15.49
C TRP A 284 -4.14 -3.79 -15.81
N LYS A 285 -4.47 -4.45 -16.91
CA LYS A 285 -3.75 -5.65 -17.32
C LYS A 285 -2.44 -5.33 -18.03
N ASP A 286 -2.43 -4.34 -18.90
CA ASP A 286 -1.32 -4.08 -19.80
C ASP A 286 -0.47 -2.86 -19.43
N ILE A 287 -1.03 -1.93 -18.66
CA ILE A 287 -0.35 -0.69 -18.29
C ILE A 287 -0.11 -0.73 -16.79
N TRP A 288 1.14 -0.65 -16.39
CA TRP A 288 1.54 -1.05 -15.06
C TRP A 288 1.89 0.14 -14.19
N GLY A 289 1.32 0.15 -12.96
CA GLY A 289 1.62 1.18 -11.98
C GLY A 289 2.98 0.99 -11.36
N SER A 290 3.62 2.09 -11.03
CA SER A 290 4.91 2.07 -10.34
C SER A 290 5.18 3.42 -9.71
N GLY A 291 5.75 3.39 -8.50
CA GLY A 291 6.29 4.60 -7.91
C GLY A 291 7.60 4.99 -8.54
N GLN A 292 8.05 6.20 -8.23
CA GLN A 292 9.27 6.73 -8.81
C GLN A 292 10.54 6.15 -8.19
N GLY A 293 10.45 5.52 -7.03
CA GLY A 293 11.64 5.06 -6.31
C GLY A 293 12.14 3.71 -6.76
N ILE A 294 12.40 3.54 -8.04
CA ILE A 294 12.78 2.23 -8.58
C ILE A 294 14.20 2.16 -9.12
N GLY A 295 14.87 3.31 -9.26
CA GLY A 295 16.20 3.30 -9.86
C GLY A 295 17.26 2.56 -9.06
N ASN A 296 16.99 2.25 -7.81
CA ASN A 296 17.91 1.47 -6.98
C ASN A 296 17.51 0.00 -6.85
N LEU A 297 16.51 -0.44 -7.61
CA LEU A 297 16.08 -1.85 -7.60
C LEU A 297 16.73 -2.57 -8.77
N HIS A 298 17.58 -3.55 -8.49
CA HIS A 298 18.38 -4.19 -9.53
C HIS A 298 18.15 -5.69 -9.67
N ASN A 299 17.26 -6.25 -8.86
CA ASN A 299 16.96 -7.68 -8.95
C ASN A 299 15.56 -7.94 -8.40
N VAL A 300 15.14 -9.19 -8.52
CA VAL A 300 13.82 -9.64 -8.03
C VAL A 300 14.10 -10.67 -6.93
N PRO A 301 14.24 -10.21 -5.69
CA PRO A 301 14.56 -11.11 -4.57
C PRO A 301 13.31 -11.76 -4.01
N SER A 302 13.49 -12.68 -3.06
CA SER A 302 12.36 -13.07 -2.21
C SER A 302 11.97 -11.89 -1.32
N VAL A 303 10.74 -11.93 -0.79
CA VAL A 303 10.29 -10.89 0.14
C VAL A 303 11.21 -10.84 1.35
N LYS A 304 11.60 -12.01 1.88
CA LYS A 304 12.49 -12.03 3.03
C LYS A 304 13.81 -11.31 2.73
N GLN A 305 14.39 -11.58 1.56
CA GLN A 305 15.63 -10.91 1.16
C GLN A 305 15.42 -9.40 1.02
N ALA A 306 14.28 -8.98 0.45
CA ALA A 306 13.99 -7.56 0.29
C ALA A 306 13.87 -6.88 1.65
N VAL A 307 13.16 -7.51 2.59
CA VAL A 307 12.99 -6.93 3.92
C VAL A 307 14.32 -6.91 4.68
N ASP A 308 15.10 -8.00 4.58
CA ASP A 308 16.41 -8.02 5.24
C ASP A 308 17.29 -6.86 4.72
N ALA A 309 17.25 -6.61 3.41
CA ALA A 309 18.02 -5.50 2.84
C ALA A 309 17.53 -4.15 3.37
N LEU A 310 16.20 -3.98 3.44
CA LEU A 310 15.65 -2.73 3.98
C LEU A 310 16.09 -2.50 5.43
N VAL A 311 16.08 -3.56 6.24
CA VAL A 311 16.50 -3.45 7.64
C VAL A 311 17.97 -3.05 7.71
N GLU A 312 18.83 -3.69 6.93
CA GLU A 312 20.26 -3.37 6.92
C GLU A 312 20.49 -1.93 6.46
N GLU A 313 19.82 -1.52 5.39
CA GLU A 313 19.94 -0.15 4.88
C GLU A 313 19.47 0.88 5.90
N TYR A 314 18.41 0.55 6.62
CA TYR A 314 17.86 1.43 7.64
C TYR A 314 18.88 1.64 8.77
N GLU A 315 19.50 0.55 9.25
CA GLU A 315 20.50 0.66 10.32
C GLU A 315 21.75 1.41 9.85
N GLU A 316 22.16 1.17 8.60
CA GLU A 316 23.30 1.89 8.04
C GLU A 316 23.01 3.39 7.91
N ALA A 317 21.78 3.74 7.55
CA ALA A 317 21.40 5.15 7.44
C ALA A 317 21.45 5.84 8.80
N LYS A 318 21.02 5.14 9.86
CA LYS A 318 21.10 5.70 11.20
C LYS A 318 22.55 6.02 11.57
N LYS A 319 23.46 5.09 11.30
CA LYS A 319 24.89 5.31 11.60
C LYS A 319 25.45 6.46 10.78
N ALA A 320 25.09 6.53 9.51
CA ALA A 320 25.56 7.61 8.65
C ALA A 320 25.08 8.97 9.17
N LEU A 321 23.85 9.02 9.65
CA LEU A 321 23.29 10.25 10.16
C LEU A 321 24.00 10.70 11.42
N GLU A 322 24.35 9.77 12.32
CA GLU A 322 25.10 10.10 13.52
C GLU A 322 26.43 10.74 13.17
N SER A 323 27.13 10.23 12.17
CA SER A 323 28.42 10.80 11.81
C SER A 323 28.28 12.17 11.17
N LYS A 324 27.15 12.44 10.50
CA LYS A 324 26.93 13.76 9.88
C LYS A 324 26.58 14.83 10.91
N SER A 325 26.08 14.44 12.06
CA SER A 325 25.60 15.41 13.04
C SER A 325 26.71 15.99 13.91
N ALA A 326 27.95 15.56 13.72
CA ALA A 326 29.06 16.05 14.50
C ALA A 326 29.46 17.51 14.17
#